data_ca2a0a4f9f22aa4d5193df01a366caa8
#
_entry.id   ca2a0a4f9f22aa4d5193df01a366caa8
#
_cell.length_a   1.000
_cell.length_b   1.000
_cell.length_c   1.000
_cell.angle_alpha   90.00
_cell.angle_beta   90.00
_cell.angle_gamma   90.00
#
_symmetry.space_group_name_H-M   'P 1'
#
loop_
_entity.id
_entity.type
_entity.pdbx_description
1 polymer ?
#
loop_
_entity_poly.entity_id
_entity_poly.type
_entity_poly.pdbx_seq_one_letter_code
_entity_poly.pdbx_strand_id
1 'polypeptide(L)'
;MIQGSIVAIVAPMRADGSLDYPRLKSLVDFHVAEGTDGIVIVGTTGESPTVDVEEHCELIRAAVEYAVGRIPVIAGTGGNSTSEAIELTAYAKKVGAAASLNVVPYYNKPTQEGLYRHFKAIAEAVDLPMILYNVPGRTVADMGNDTTLRLAQVPGIVGIKDATGSMERGSDLIKRAPKGFALYSGDDASALAFILLGGHGTISVTANVAPRLMHEMCSAALAGDLAKAREINSRLLGLHRHLFVEANPIPVKWAVSRMGLMEEGIRLPLTPLSSEYRERVLQAMREAGVAV
;
A
#
# COMPACT_ATOMS: atom_id res chain seq x y z
N MET A 1 -12.50 -3.91 -10.60
CA MET A 1 -11.68 -2.82 -10.03
C MET A 1 -11.96 -2.77 -8.54
N ILE A 2 -10.94 -2.82 -7.68
CA ILE A 2 -11.06 -2.64 -6.23
C ILE A 2 -11.21 -1.13 -5.97
N GLN A 3 -12.13 -0.72 -5.09
CA GLN A 3 -12.33 0.67 -4.70
C GLN A 3 -12.30 0.78 -3.17
N GLY A 4 -12.00 1.96 -2.64
CA GLY A 4 -12.05 2.22 -1.22
C GLY A 4 -10.70 2.21 -0.53
N SER A 5 -10.64 1.68 0.69
CA SER A 5 -9.44 1.64 1.53
C SER A 5 -8.73 0.29 1.41
N ILE A 6 -7.61 0.30 0.73
CA ILE A 6 -6.71 -0.86 0.60
C ILE A 6 -5.57 -0.67 1.62
N VAL A 7 -5.32 -1.66 2.47
CA VAL A 7 -4.20 -1.57 3.42
C VAL A 7 -2.88 -2.03 2.78
N ALA A 8 -1.82 -1.24 2.92
CA ALA A 8 -0.46 -1.74 2.78
C ALA A 8 -0.06 -2.39 4.11
N ILE A 9 -0.35 -3.70 4.24
CA ILE A 9 -0.27 -4.38 5.54
C ILE A 9 1.17 -4.51 6.02
N VAL A 10 1.38 -4.39 7.33
CA VAL A 10 2.67 -4.69 7.96
C VAL A 10 2.98 -6.19 7.88
N ALA A 11 4.25 -6.56 7.79
CA ALA A 11 4.69 -7.93 8.00
C ALA A 11 5.01 -8.11 9.49
N PRO A 12 4.21 -8.88 10.26
CA PRO A 12 4.49 -9.10 11.66
C PRO A 12 5.75 -9.95 11.83
N MET A 13 6.60 -9.50 12.73
CA MET A 13 7.86 -10.15 13.06
C MET A 13 7.99 -10.29 14.58
N ARG A 14 8.68 -11.34 15.03
CA ARG A 14 9.10 -11.50 16.42
C ARG A 14 10.28 -10.57 16.74
N ALA A 15 10.62 -10.46 18.01
CA ALA A 15 11.71 -9.59 18.44
C ALA A 15 13.07 -9.93 17.79
N ASP A 16 13.28 -11.17 17.36
CA ASP A 16 14.47 -11.62 16.64
C ASP A 16 14.46 -11.33 15.13
N GLY A 17 13.38 -10.71 14.63
CA GLY A 17 13.18 -10.41 13.21
C GLY A 17 12.61 -11.56 12.38
N SER A 18 12.33 -12.72 12.96
CA SER A 18 11.67 -13.81 12.25
C SER A 18 10.20 -13.49 11.98
N LEU A 19 9.68 -13.93 10.82
CA LEU A 19 8.29 -13.69 10.42
C LEU A 19 7.31 -14.44 11.33
N ASP A 20 6.22 -13.79 11.73
CA ASP A 20 5.17 -14.35 12.57
C ASP A 20 3.90 -14.62 11.76
N TYR A 21 3.82 -15.78 11.13
CA TYR A 21 2.68 -16.19 10.31
C TYR A 21 1.35 -16.31 11.09
N PRO A 22 1.32 -16.82 12.35
CA PRO A 22 0.11 -16.78 13.17
C PRO A 22 -0.43 -15.35 13.36
N ARG A 23 0.44 -14.38 13.62
CA ARG A 23 0.04 -12.97 13.73
C ARG A 23 -0.38 -12.39 12.39
N LEU A 24 0.26 -12.77 11.28
CA LEU A 24 -0.20 -12.39 9.94
C LEU A 24 -1.62 -12.86 9.68
N LYS A 25 -1.95 -14.11 10.04
CA LYS A 25 -3.33 -14.62 9.94
C LYS A 25 -4.30 -13.77 10.75
N SER A 26 -3.96 -13.46 12.00
CA SER A 26 -4.79 -12.61 12.87
C SER A 26 -4.99 -11.21 12.30
N LEU A 27 -3.95 -10.62 11.69
CA LEU A 27 -4.04 -9.31 11.03
C LEU A 27 -4.95 -9.36 9.79
N VAL A 28 -4.87 -10.41 8.97
CA VAL A 28 -5.79 -10.59 7.83
C VAL A 28 -7.22 -10.70 8.32
N ASP A 29 -7.48 -11.51 9.36
CA ASP A 29 -8.82 -11.66 9.96
C ASP A 29 -9.32 -10.33 10.54
N PHE A 30 -8.45 -9.56 11.20
CA PHE A 30 -8.76 -8.22 11.71
C PHE A 30 -9.19 -7.27 10.57
N HIS A 31 -8.43 -7.20 9.47
CA HIS A 31 -8.78 -6.36 8.33
C HIS A 31 -10.09 -6.75 7.68
N VAL A 32 -10.37 -8.04 7.57
CA VAL A 32 -11.67 -8.54 7.06
C VAL A 32 -12.82 -8.10 7.98
N ALA A 33 -12.65 -8.23 9.30
CA ALA A 33 -13.67 -7.86 10.28
C ALA A 33 -13.92 -6.35 10.34
N GLU A 34 -12.90 -5.54 10.07
CA GLU A 34 -12.95 -4.09 10.07
C GLU A 34 -13.41 -3.48 8.72
N GLY A 35 -13.69 -4.31 7.70
CA GLY A 35 -14.23 -3.86 6.43
C GLY A 35 -13.22 -3.27 5.45
N THR A 36 -11.92 -3.58 5.60
CA THR A 36 -10.89 -3.19 4.63
C THR A 36 -11.23 -3.74 3.24
N ASP A 37 -11.07 -2.94 2.19
CA ASP A 37 -11.49 -3.27 0.83
C ASP A 37 -10.48 -4.09 0.03
N GLY A 38 -9.22 -4.15 0.49
CA GLY A 38 -8.16 -4.97 -0.09
C GLY A 38 -6.88 -4.94 0.74
N ILE A 39 -6.02 -5.91 0.55
CA ILE A 39 -4.73 -6.03 1.25
C ILE A 39 -3.60 -6.02 0.23
N VAL A 40 -2.62 -5.13 0.39
CA VAL A 40 -1.32 -5.23 -0.27
C VAL A 40 -0.36 -5.93 0.68
N ILE A 41 0.09 -7.12 0.32
CA ILE A 41 1.10 -7.88 1.07
C ILE A 41 2.51 -7.64 0.49
N VAL A 42 3.51 -7.59 1.34
CA VAL A 42 4.94 -7.39 0.99
C VAL A 42 5.18 -6.16 0.11
N GLY A 43 4.44 -5.06 0.39
CA GLY A 43 4.79 -3.73 -0.10
C GLY A 43 5.88 -3.08 0.76
N THR A 44 6.11 -1.77 0.60
CA THR A 44 7.05 -1.00 1.43
C THR A 44 6.79 -1.17 2.93
N THR A 45 5.51 -1.10 3.33
CA THR A 45 5.08 -1.25 4.74
C THR A 45 5.29 -2.66 5.27
N GLY A 46 5.29 -3.66 4.39
CA GLY A 46 5.62 -5.06 4.68
C GLY A 46 7.11 -5.37 4.67
N GLU A 47 7.98 -4.35 4.67
CA GLU A 47 9.44 -4.49 4.70
C GLU A 47 10.03 -5.29 3.51
N SER A 48 9.44 -5.18 2.31
CA SER A 48 9.91 -5.91 1.13
C SER A 48 11.44 -5.84 0.88
N PRO A 49 12.18 -4.76 1.20
CA PRO A 49 13.62 -4.72 0.99
C PRO A 49 14.45 -5.62 1.93
N THR A 50 13.90 -6.04 3.06
CA THR A 50 14.60 -6.84 4.09
C THR A 50 14.04 -8.24 4.26
N VAL A 51 13.02 -8.58 3.49
CA VAL A 51 12.45 -9.92 3.34
C VAL A 51 13.14 -10.59 2.17
N ASP A 52 13.75 -11.76 2.37
CA ASP A 52 14.38 -12.49 1.28
C ASP A 52 13.34 -13.05 0.29
N VAL A 53 13.79 -13.55 -0.86
CA VAL A 53 12.89 -14.00 -1.94
C VAL A 53 12.00 -15.16 -1.51
N GLU A 54 12.52 -16.07 -0.69
CA GLU A 54 11.76 -17.24 -0.19
C GLU A 54 10.67 -16.78 0.79
N GLU A 55 11.05 -15.93 1.75
CA GLU A 55 10.11 -15.30 2.69
C GLU A 55 9.08 -14.43 1.97
N HIS A 56 9.49 -13.69 0.94
CA HIS A 56 8.60 -12.85 0.12
C HIS A 56 7.50 -13.70 -0.54
N CYS A 57 7.91 -14.79 -1.19
CA CYS A 57 6.99 -15.74 -1.79
C CYS A 57 6.05 -16.35 -0.74
N GLU A 58 6.59 -16.77 0.40
CA GLU A 58 5.81 -17.38 1.47
C GLU A 58 4.79 -16.42 2.09
N LEU A 59 5.15 -15.14 2.29
CA LEU A 59 4.21 -14.11 2.76
C LEU A 59 3.04 -13.91 1.79
N ILE A 60 3.31 -13.89 0.49
CA ILE A 60 2.24 -13.78 -0.54
C ILE A 60 1.32 -14.99 -0.45
N ARG A 61 1.87 -16.21 -0.44
CA ARG A 61 1.12 -17.45 -0.33
C ARG A 61 0.24 -17.47 0.93
N ALA A 62 0.85 -17.18 2.08
CA ALA A 62 0.17 -17.19 3.37
C ALA A 62 -0.98 -16.15 3.41
N ALA A 63 -0.76 -14.93 2.91
CA ALA A 63 -1.81 -13.91 2.89
C ALA A 63 -3.01 -14.32 2.01
N VAL A 64 -2.75 -14.91 0.83
CA VAL A 64 -3.80 -15.42 -0.05
C VAL A 64 -4.58 -16.56 0.63
N GLU A 65 -3.88 -17.51 1.24
CA GLU A 65 -4.52 -18.60 1.99
C GLU A 65 -5.36 -18.09 3.17
N TYR A 66 -4.83 -17.14 3.96
CA TYR A 66 -5.55 -16.62 5.13
C TYR A 66 -6.73 -15.74 4.74
N ALA A 67 -6.67 -15.07 3.60
CA ALA A 67 -7.80 -14.30 3.07
C ALA A 67 -8.99 -15.18 2.68
N VAL A 68 -8.78 -16.41 2.24
CA VAL A 68 -9.81 -17.40 1.85
C VAL A 68 -10.87 -16.77 0.91
N GLY A 69 -10.48 -15.87 0.02
CA GLY A 69 -11.38 -15.16 -0.89
C GLY A 69 -12.30 -14.10 -0.23
N ARG A 70 -12.19 -13.87 1.09
CA ARG A 70 -12.99 -12.86 1.81
C ARG A 70 -12.62 -11.43 1.49
N ILE A 71 -11.35 -11.22 1.07
CA ILE A 71 -10.78 -9.93 0.73
C ILE A 71 -9.73 -10.12 -0.38
N PRO A 72 -9.67 -9.24 -1.41
CA PRO A 72 -8.67 -9.36 -2.45
C PRO A 72 -7.26 -9.07 -1.89
N VAL A 73 -6.30 -9.94 -2.27
CA VAL A 73 -4.88 -9.79 -1.93
C VAL A 73 -4.11 -9.32 -3.16
N ILE A 74 -3.43 -8.22 -3.03
CA ILE A 74 -2.54 -7.62 -4.03
C ILE A 74 -1.11 -7.90 -3.58
N ALA A 75 -0.31 -8.53 -4.42
CA ALA A 75 1.08 -8.85 -4.09
C ALA A 75 2.02 -7.69 -4.48
N GLY A 76 2.84 -7.22 -3.56
CA GLY A 76 3.96 -6.33 -3.88
C GLY A 76 5.05 -7.15 -4.56
N THR A 77 5.25 -6.98 -5.87
CA THR A 77 6.21 -7.77 -6.66
C THR A 77 7.20 -6.91 -7.44
N GLY A 78 7.14 -5.59 -7.26
CA GLY A 78 8.04 -4.67 -7.93
C GLY A 78 9.47 -4.73 -7.37
N GLY A 79 10.43 -4.63 -8.27
CA GLY A 79 11.86 -4.56 -7.97
C GLY A 79 12.59 -3.65 -8.96
N ASN A 80 13.87 -3.40 -8.74
CA ASN A 80 14.71 -2.64 -9.67
C ASN A 80 15.37 -3.54 -10.75
N SER A 81 15.15 -4.84 -10.70
CA SER A 81 15.47 -5.83 -11.73
C SER A 81 14.17 -6.27 -12.41
N THR A 82 14.11 -6.16 -13.75
CA THR A 82 12.92 -6.56 -14.52
C THR A 82 12.68 -8.07 -14.44
N SER A 83 13.74 -8.89 -14.47
CA SER A 83 13.63 -10.35 -14.37
C SER A 83 13.08 -10.79 -13.02
N GLU A 84 13.59 -10.22 -11.93
CA GLU A 84 13.11 -10.51 -10.58
C GLU A 84 11.63 -10.12 -10.38
N ALA A 85 11.24 -8.95 -10.89
CA ALA A 85 9.85 -8.51 -10.85
C ALA A 85 8.91 -9.44 -11.64
N ILE A 86 9.38 -10.00 -12.79
CA ILE A 86 8.64 -11.02 -13.56
C ILE A 86 8.49 -12.30 -12.74
N GLU A 87 9.56 -12.79 -12.13
CA GLU A 87 9.56 -14.03 -11.32
C GLU A 87 8.61 -13.93 -10.12
N LEU A 88 8.69 -12.84 -9.36
CA LEU A 88 7.79 -12.59 -8.22
C LEU A 88 6.33 -12.43 -8.65
N THR A 89 6.09 -11.73 -9.78
CA THR A 89 4.72 -11.57 -10.32
C THR A 89 4.15 -12.91 -10.81
N ALA A 90 4.97 -13.75 -11.44
CA ALA A 90 4.56 -15.09 -11.86
C ALA A 90 4.23 -15.98 -10.65
N TYR A 91 5.01 -15.90 -9.58
CA TYR A 91 4.70 -16.59 -8.34
C TYR A 91 3.39 -16.11 -7.71
N ALA A 92 3.18 -14.79 -7.63
CA ALA A 92 1.95 -14.21 -7.11
C ALA A 92 0.71 -14.69 -7.88
N LYS A 93 0.79 -14.74 -9.21
CA LYS A 93 -0.25 -15.36 -10.06
C LYS A 93 -0.50 -16.82 -9.69
N LYS A 94 0.57 -17.60 -9.58
CA LYS A 94 0.51 -19.04 -9.28
C LYS A 94 -0.22 -19.34 -7.96
N VAL A 95 -0.04 -18.50 -6.93
CA VAL A 95 -0.66 -18.70 -5.63
C VAL A 95 -2.03 -18.02 -5.48
N GLY A 96 -2.52 -17.33 -6.52
CA GLY A 96 -3.89 -16.80 -6.57
C GLY A 96 -4.04 -15.36 -6.06
N ALA A 97 -3.00 -14.54 -6.10
CA ALA A 97 -3.15 -13.11 -5.86
C ALA A 97 -4.10 -12.47 -6.88
N ALA A 98 -4.89 -11.51 -6.44
CA ALA A 98 -5.87 -10.81 -7.29
C ALA A 98 -5.24 -9.80 -8.26
N ALA A 99 -4.08 -9.24 -7.89
CA ALA A 99 -3.30 -8.30 -8.67
C ALA A 99 -1.86 -8.23 -8.13
N SER A 100 -0.99 -7.56 -8.87
CA SER A 100 0.35 -7.18 -8.44
C SER A 100 0.47 -5.66 -8.26
N LEU A 101 1.27 -5.21 -7.29
CA LEU A 101 1.68 -3.83 -7.10
C LEU A 101 3.17 -3.70 -7.39
N ASN A 102 3.52 -2.99 -8.46
CA ASN A 102 4.89 -2.90 -8.96
C ASN A 102 5.43 -1.48 -8.78
N VAL A 103 6.40 -1.32 -7.87
CA VAL A 103 7.06 -0.04 -7.60
C VAL A 103 7.98 0.35 -8.75
N VAL A 104 8.07 1.65 -9.02
CA VAL A 104 9.08 2.23 -9.91
C VAL A 104 10.48 1.76 -9.47
N PRO A 105 11.33 1.24 -10.40
CA PRO A 105 12.68 0.83 -10.08
C PRO A 105 13.45 1.91 -9.34
N TYR A 106 13.93 1.56 -8.15
CA TYR A 106 14.69 2.40 -7.25
C TYR A 106 16.20 2.23 -7.48
N TYR A 107 17.00 3.23 -7.09
CA TYR A 107 18.46 3.24 -7.11
C TYR A 107 19.09 3.38 -8.51
N ASN A 108 18.73 2.54 -9.49
CA ASN A 108 19.32 2.52 -10.85
C ASN A 108 18.78 3.61 -11.79
N LYS A 109 17.83 4.44 -11.36
CA LYS A 109 17.34 5.68 -12.03
C LYS A 109 17.02 5.49 -13.52
N PRO A 110 16.09 4.63 -13.90
CA PRO A 110 15.73 4.43 -15.30
C PRO A 110 15.15 5.71 -15.91
N THR A 111 15.32 5.86 -17.22
CA THR A 111 14.65 6.90 -18.01
C THR A 111 13.16 6.60 -18.13
N GLN A 112 12.33 7.55 -18.60
CA GLN A 112 10.91 7.32 -18.83
C GLN A 112 10.65 6.16 -19.81
N GLU A 113 11.48 6.04 -20.86
CA GLU A 113 11.42 4.91 -21.79
C GLU A 113 11.85 3.59 -21.12
N GLY A 114 12.83 3.63 -20.22
CA GLY A 114 13.22 2.46 -19.41
C GLY A 114 12.08 2.01 -18.50
N LEU A 115 11.39 2.93 -17.83
CA LEU A 115 10.19 2.64 -17.02
C LEU A 115 9.08 2.02 -17.86
N TYR A 116 8.79 2.59 -19.03
CA TYR A 116 7.79 2.05 -19.94
C TYR A 116 8.10 0.61 -20.33
N ARG A 117 9.34 0.33 -20.76
CA ARG A 117 9.76 -1.03 -21.17
C ARG A 117 9.77 -2.02 -20.01
N HIS A 118 10.17 -1.58 -18.82
CA HIS A 118 10.17 -2.40 -17.62
C HIS A 118 8.76 -2.90 -17.28
N PHE A 119 7.80 -2.02 -17.09
CA PHE A 119 6.44 -2.40 -16.74
C PHE A 119 5.72 -3.16 -17.87
N LYS A 120 5.95 -2.75 -19.11
CA LYS A 120 5.41 -3.47 -20.27
C LYS A 120 5.92 -4.92 -20.32
N ALA A 121 7.22 -5.14 -20.11
CA ALA A 121 7.80 -6.49 -20.12
C ALA A 121 7.21 -7.39 -19.02
N ILE A 122 6.94 -6.84 -17.81
CA ILE A 122 6.30 -7.59 -16.73
C ILE A 122 4.86 -7.96 -17.10
N ALA A 123 4.09 -6.99 -17.62
CA ALA A 123 2.67 -7.20 -17.99
C ALA A 123 2.53 -8.20 -19.15
N GLU A 124 3.46 -8.20 -20.12
CA GLU A 124 3.47 -9.15 -21.25
C GLU A 124 3.92 -10.55 -20.82
N ALA A 125 4.80 -10.65 -19.83
CA ALA A 125 5.28 -11.95 -19.33
C ALA A 125 4.28 -12.67 -18.43
N VAL A 126 3.47 -11.93 -17.67
CA VAL A 126 2.57 -12.50 -16.67
C VAL A 126 1.18 -11.91 -16.77
N ASP A 127 0.20 -12.74 -17.12
CA ASP A 127 -1.22 -12.37 -17.15
C ASP A 127 -1.78 -12.32 -15.72
N LEU A 128 -1.42 -11.24 -14.99
CA LEU A 128 -1.94 -10.86 -13.67
C LEU A 128 -2.17 -9.35 -13.69
N PRO A 129 -3.36 -8.86 -13.30
CA PRO A 129 -3.61 -7.42 -13.26
C PRO A 129 -2.51 -6.68 -12.48
N MET A 130 -1.92 -5.65 -13.09
CA MET A 130 -0.81 -4.89 -12.51
C MET A 130 -1.24 -3.49 -12.13
N ILE A 131 -0.93 -3.08 -10.92
CA ILE A 131 -1.03 -1.69 -10.44
C ILE A 131 0.39 -1.14 -10.40
N LEU A 132 0.62 -0.06 -11.12
CA LEU A 132 1.88 0.71 -11.07
C LEU A 132 1.99 1.41 -9.71
N TYR A 133 3.22 1.60 -9.21
CA TYR A 133 3.44 2.33 -7.97
C TYR A 133 4.54 3.36 -8.11
N ASN A 134 4.18 4.64 -8.05
CA ASN A 134 5.12 5.76 -8.12
C ASN A 134 5.28 6.43 -6.75
N VAL A 135 6.52 6.45 -6.25
CA VAL A 135 6.88 7.00 -4.93
C VAL A 135 8.27 7.66 -4.98
N PRO A 136 8.41 8.79 -5.70
CA PRO A 136 9.72 9.38 -5.99
C PRO A 136 10.52 9.78 -4.73
N GLY A 137 9.86 10.07 -3.62
CA GLY A 137 10.51 10.31 -2.34
C GLY A 137 11.32 9.13 -1.78
N ARG A 138 11.06 7.91 -2.28
CA ARG A 138 11.78 6.68 -1.90
C ARG A 138 12.65 6.14 -3.02
N THR A 139 12.16 6.21 -4.25
CA THR A 139 12.82 5.58 -5.41
C THR A 139 13.84 6.50 -6.08
N VAL A 140 13.75 7.82 -5.84
CA VAL A 140 14.46 8.89 -6.58
C VAL A 140 14.03 8.97 -8.06
N ALA A 141 13.65 7.87 -8.68
CA ALA A 141 13.04 7.85 -10.01
C ALA A 141 11.56 8.24 -9.91
N ASP A 142 11.13 9.14 -10.77
CA ASP A 142 9.74 9.61 -10.85
C ASP A 142 9.16 9.29 -12.23
N MET A 143 8.07 8.53 -12.26
CA MET A 143 7.35 8.19 -13.47
C MET A 143 6.35 9.29 -13.80
N GLY A 144 6.59 10.04 -14.87
CA GLY A 144 5.71 11.11 -15.32
C GLY A 144 4.32 10.63 -15.76
N ASN A 145 3.33 11.54 -15.73
CA ASN A 145 1.95 11.22 -16.14
C ASN A 145 1.88 10.69 -17.57
N ASP A 146 2.65 11.25 -18.51
CA ASP A 146 2.67 10.78 -19.90
C ASP A 146 3.14 9.33 -20.01
N THR A 147 4.16 8.93 -19.22
CA THR A 147 4.61 7.54 -19.15
C THR A 147 3.53 6.64 -18.55
N THR A 148 2.89 7.07 -17.47
CA THR A 148 1.76 6.37 -16.85
C THR A 148 0.62 6.14 -17.84
N LEU A 149 0.24 7.18 -18.59
CA LEU A 149 -0.85 7.10 -19.57
C LEU A 149 -0.51 6.24 -20.79
N ARG A 150 0.75 6.20 -21.21
CA ARG A 150 1.23 5.21 -22.20
C ARG A 150 1.10 3.80 -21.67
N LEU A 151 1.47 3.56 -20.42
CA LEU A 151 1.36 2.26 -19.75
C LEU A 151 -0.10 1.84 -19.55
N ALA A 152 -1.01 2.77 -19.31
CA ALA A 152 -2.44 2.52 -19.20
C ALA A 152 -3.08 1.96 -20.49
N GLN A 153 -2.38 2.00 -21.63
CA GLN A 153 -2.79 1.37 -22.90
C GLN A 153 -2.26 -0.07 -23.04
N VAL A 154 -1.38 -0.51 -22.15
CA VAL A 154 -0.82 -1.86 -22.19
C VAL A 154 -1.79 -2.83 -21.51
N PRO A 155 -2.24 -3.91 -22.20
CA PRO A 155 -3.07 -4.92 -21.59
C PRO A 155 -2.45 -5.48 -20.29
N GLY A 156 -3.27 -5.67 -19.26
CA GLY A 156 -2.82 -6.15 -17.96
C GLY A 156 -2.41 -5.04 -16.99
N ILE A 157 -2.12 -3.81 -17.43
CA ILE A 157 -1.86 -2.67 -16.54
C ILE A 157 -3.19 -1.97 -16.24
N VAL A 158 -3.66 -2.10 -15.00
CA VAL A 158 -5.05 -1.76 -14.64
C VAL A 158 -5.18 -0.52 -13.76
N GLY A 159 -4.08 0.05 -13.29
CA GLY A 159 -4.13 1.22 -12.42
C GLY A 159 -2.76 1.72 -11.96
N ILE A 160 -2.79 2.77 -11.16
CA ILE A 160 -1.61 3.33 -10.48
C ILE A 160 -1.92 3.69 -9.04
N LYS A 161 -0.97 3.43 -8.15
CA LYS A 161 -0.82 4.06 -6.83
C LYS A 161 0.14 5.24 -7.00
N ASP A 162 -0.37 6.46 -6.89
CA ASP A 162 0.45 7.69 -6.87
C ASP A 162 0.68 8.13 -5.41
N ALA A 163 1.93 8.08 -4.97
CA ALA A 163 2.36 8.51 -3.64
C ALA A 163 3.18 9.81 -3.67
N THR A 164 2.94 10.67 -4.66
CA THR A 164 3.58 11.99 -4.72
C THR A 164 2.92 13.02 -3.79
N GLY A 165 1.65 12.81 -3.40
CA GLY A 165 0.86 13.80 -2.67
C GLY A 165 0.46 15.02 -3.50
N SER A 166 0.83 15.09 -4.78
CA SER A 166 0.53 16.23 -5.65
C SER A 166 -0.89 16.16 -6.21
N MET A 167 -1.75 17.07 -5.76
CA MET A 167 -3.12 17.18 -6.28
C MET A 167 -3.18 17.68 -7.72
N GLU A 168 -2.22 18.52 -8.14
CA GLU A 168 -2.08 18.96 -9.52
C GLU A 168 -1.83 17.75 -10.44
N ARG A 169 -0.86 16.92 -10.09
CA ARG A 169 -0.52 15.69 -10.80
C ARG A 169 -1.69 14.71 -10.82
N GLY A 170 -2.33 14.51 -9.66
CA GLY A 170 -3.51 13.67 -9.53
C GLY A 170 -4.67 14.12 -10.40
N SER A 171 -4.94 15.43 -10.45
CA SER A 171 -6.00 16.00 -11.30
C SER A 171 -5.73 15.79 -12.79
N ASP A 172 -4.47 15.94 -13.23
CA ASP A 172 -4.09 15.66 -14.62
C ASP A 172 -4.25 14.17 -14.97
N LEU A 173 -3.84 13.25 -14.08
CA LEU A 173 -4.09 11.82 -14.26
C LEU A 173 -5.59 11.49 -14.33
N ILE A 174 -6.39 12.00 -13.40
CA ILE A 174 -7.85 11.79 -13.37
C ILE A 174 -8.51 12.26 -14.66
N LYS A 175 -8.11 13.43 -15.16
CA LYS A 175 -8.64 13.99 -16.40
C LYS A 175 -8.30 13.16 -17.64
N ARG A 176 -7.10 12.56 -17.68
CA ARG A 176 -6.54 11.95 -18.90
C ARG A 176 -6.56 10.42 -18.90
N ALA A 177 -6.76 9.78 -17.76
CA ALA A 177 -6.75 8.33 -17.65
C ALA A 177 -7.89 7.70 -18.47
N PRO A 178 -7.64 6.57 -19.14
CA PRO A 178 -8.69 5.86 -19.85
C PRO A 178 -9.73 5.30 -18.88
N LYS A 179 -10.95 5.16 -19.34
CA LYS A 179 -12.03 4.55 -18.55
C LYS A 179 -11.63 3.15 -18.11
N GLY A 180 -11.79 2.85 -16.83
CA GLY A 180 -11.46 1.55 -16.24
C GLY A 180 -10.02 1.46 -15.70
N PHE A 181 -9.19 2.48 -15.86
CA PHE A 181 -7.87 2.56 -15.22
C PHE A 181 -8.01 3.09 -13.80
N ALA A 182 -7.60 2.31 -12.82
CA ALA A 182 -7.76 2.63 -11.41
C ALA A 182 -6.71 3.65 -10.93
N LEU A 183 -7.15 4.65 -10.19
CA LEU A 183 -6.29 5.71 -9.64
C LEU A 183 -6.38 5.68 -8.11
N TYR A 184 -5.29 5.30 -7.43
CA TYR A 184 -5.21 5.22 -5.98
C TYR A 184 -4.23 6.26 -5.45
N SER A 185 -4.62 6.94 -4.35
CA SER A 185 -3.65 7.69 -3.56
C SER A 185 -2.73 6.74 -2.81
N GLY A 186 -1.44 7.04 -2.80
CA GLY A 186 -0.45 6.38 -1.93
C GLY A 186 -0.03 7.26 -0.76
N ASP A 187 -0.68 8.42 -0.58
CA ASP A 187 -0.43 9.40 0.47
C ASP A 187 -1.70 9.61 1.30
N ASP A 188 -1.67 9.16 2.55
CA ASP A 188 -2.86 9.16 3.43
C ASP A 188 -3.38 10.56 3.71
N ALA A 189 -2.50 11.55 3.87
CA ALA A 189 -2.89 12.92 4.22
C ALA A 189 -3.70 13.62 3.12
N SER A 190 -3.45 13.29 1.86
CA SER A 190 -4.12 13.86 0.69
C SER A 190 -5.18 12.92 0.08
N ALA A 191 -5.36 11.71 0.62
CA ALA A 191 -6.21 10.68 0.04
C ALA A 191 -7.67 11.12 -0.13
N LEU A 192 -8.26 11.78 0.87
CA LEU A 192 -9.62 12.31 0.77
C LEU A 192 -9.78 13.28 -0.41
N ALA A 193 -8.86 14.25 -0.54
CA ALA A 193 -8.90 15.21 -1.65
C ALA A 193 -8.77 14.51 -3.00
N PHE A 194 -7.88 13.53 -3.10
CA PHE A 194 -7.68 12.74 -4.32
C PHE A 194 -8.94 11.96 -4.73
N ILE A 195 -9.62 11.31 -3.77
CA ILE A 195 -10.87 10.59 -4.03
C ILE A 195 -11.98 11.54 -4.48
N LEU A 196 -12.12 12.69 -3.82
CA LEU A 196 -13.12 13.71 -4.18
C LEU A 196 -12.91 14.33 -5.56
N LEU A 197 -11.69 14.35 -6.07
CA LEU A 197 -11.37 14.76 -7.44
C LEU A 197 -11.70 13.69 -8.49
N GLY A 198 -11.97 12.44 -8.08
CA GLY A 198 -12.30 11.33 -8.96
C GLY A 198 -11.37 10.11 -8.86
N GLY A 199 -10.52 10.06 -7.83
CA GLY A 199 -9.75 8.86 -7.48
C GLY A 199 -10.65 7.72 -7.00
N HIS A 200 -10.16 6.49 -7.07
CA HIS A 200 -10.92 5.28 -6.76
C HIS A 200 -10.71 4.77 -5.33
N GLY A 201 -9.76 5.36 -4.59
CA GLY A 201 -9.44 4.95 -3.22
C GLY A 201 -8.01 5.28 -2.84
N THR A 202 -7.55 4.63 -1.79
CA THR A 202 -6.18 4.78 -1.29
C THR A 202 -5.55 3.42 -0.96
N ILE A 203 -4.22 3.31 -1.14
CA ILE A 203 -3.42 2.21 -0.62
C ILE A 203 -2.62 2.75 0.57
N SER A 204 -3.15 2.51 1.76
CA SER A 204 -2.93 3.26 2.99
C SER A 204 -1.96 2.60 3.95
N VAL A 205 -1.20 3.40 4.69
CA VAL A 205 -0.46 3.02 5.90
C VAL A 205 -1.37 3.14 7.13
N THR A 206 -2.14 4.22 7.22
CA THR A 206 -3.05 4.51 8.34
C THR A 206 -4.09 3.40 8.54
N ALA A 207 -4.49 2.71 7.47
CA ALA A 207 -5.42 1.59 7.53
C ALA A 207 -4.92 0.41 8.39
N ASN A 208 -3.62 0.27 8.66
CA ASN A 208 -3.12 -0.73 9.61
C ASN A 208 -3.58 -0.47 11.06
N VAL A 209 -3.81 0.79 11.40
CA VAL A 209 -4.13 1.24 12.77
C VAL A 209 -5.63 1.54 12.92
N ALA A 210 -6.25 2.14 11.92
CA ALA A 210 -7.66 2.54 11.94
C ALA A 210 -8.40 2.06 10.68
N PRO A 211 -8.47 0.73 10.40
CA PRO A 211 -9.01 0.21 9.15
C PRO A 211 -10.48 0.59 8.92
N ARG A 212 -11.34 0.49 9.93
CA ARG A 212 -12.76 0.85 9.83
C ARG A 212 -12.97 2.30 9.46
N LEU A 213 -12.26 3.21 10.12
CA LEU A 213 -12.38 4.64 9.80
C LEU A 213 -11.88 4.96 8.40
N MET A 214 -10.80 4.32 7.95
CA MET A 214 -10.30 4.47 6.58
C MET A 214 -11.30 3.95 5.55
N HIS A 215 -11.90 2.80 5.79
CA HIS A 215 -12.98 2.26 4.94
C HIS A 215 -14.18 3.22 4.90
N GLU A 216 -14.68 3.67 6.04
CA GLU A 216 -15.83 4.57 6.12
C GLU A 216 -15.55 5.93 5.47
N MET A 217 -14.36 6.49 5.64
CA MET A 217 -13.94 7.74 4.98
C MET A 217 -13.95 7.57 3.46
N CYS A 218 -13.34 6.51 2.94
CA CYS A 218 -13.30 6.25 1.50
C CYS A 218 -14.70 6.00 0.94
N SER A 219 -15.52 5.21 1.62
CA SER A 219 -16.90 4.92 1.21
C SER A 219 -17.76 6.16 1.18
N ALA A 220 -17.68 7.02 2.20
CA ALA A 220 -18.39 8.30 2.24
C ALA A 220 -17.93 9.23 1.12
N ALA A 221 -16.62 9.33 0.86
CA ALA A 221 -16.08 10.16 -0.21
C ALA A 221 -16.54 9.69 -1.60
N LEU A 222 -16.50 8.38 -1.85
CA LEU A 222 -16.96 7.78 -3.12
C LEU A 222 -18.47 7.93 -3.34
N ALA A 223 -19.25 7.92 -2.25
CA ALA A 223 -20.69 8.16 -2.28
C ALA A 223 -21.06 9.66 -2.39
N GLY A 224 -20.09 10.58 -2.30
CA GLY A 224 -20.34 12.02 -2.32
C GLY A 224 -20.83 12.59 -0.98
N ASP A 225 -20.79 11.81 0.11
CA ASP A 225 -21.09 12.29 1.47
C ASP A 225 -19.90 13.05 2.05
N LEU A 226 -19.79 14.29 1.64
CA LEU A 226 -18.68 15.17 1.97
C LEU A 226 -18.60 15.50 3.46
N ALA A 227 -19.76 15.61 4.12
CA ALA A 227 -19.82 15.95 5.54
C ALA A 227 -19.23 14.81 6.38
N LYS A 228 -19.69 13.58 6.16
CA LYS A 228 -19.19 12.39 6.83
C LYS A 228 -17.71 12.12 6.51
N ALA A 229 -17.31 12.21 5.24
CA ALA A 229 -15.93 11.99 4.84
C ALA A 229 -14.96 12.95 5.53
N ARG A 230 -15.31 14.25 5.65
CA ARG A 230 -14.49 15.27 6.33
C ARG A 230 -14.43 15.06 7.84
N GLU A 231 -15.54 14.69 8.46
CA GLU A 231 -15.59 14.40 9.89
C GLU A 231 -14.61 13.26 10.23
N ILE A 232 -14.69 12.15 9.49
CA ILE A 232 -13.81 10.99 9.72
C ILE A 232 -12.36 11.35 9.44
N ASN A 233 -12.08 12.04 8.34
CA ASN A 233 -10.72 12.48 7.99
C ASN A 233 -10.10 13.39 9.09
N SER A 234 -10.91 14.24 9.72
CA SER A 234 -10.44 15.08 10.83
C SER A 234 -9.96 14.25 12.01
N ARG A 235 -10.61 13.13 12.31
CA ARG A 235 -10.19 12.19 13.36
C ARG A 235 -8.92 11.43 12.98
N LEU A 236 -8.72 11.15 11.69
CA LEU A 236 -7.57 10.42 11.17
C LEU A 236 -6.32 11.28 10.98
N LEU A 237 -6.46 12.63 10.97
CA LEU A 237 -5.37 13.54 10.59
C LEU A 237 -4.12 13.36 11.46
N GLY A 238 -4.29 13.13 12.75
CA GLY A 238 -3.19 12.81 13.67
C GLY A 238 -2.40 11.58 13.22
N LEU A 239 -3.09 10.49 12.85
CA LEU A 239 -2.48 9.27 12.34
C LEU A 239 -1.79 9.49 10.99
N HIS A 240 -2.44 10.15 10.03
CA HIS A 240 -1.85 10.48 8.72
C HIS A 240 -0.50 11.21 8.85
N ARG A 241 -0.37 12.05 9.89
CA ARG A 241 0.84 12.81 10.15
C ARG A 241 1.88 12.03 10.95
N HIS A 242 1.46 11.37 12.04
CA HIS A 242 2.39 10.82 13.02
C HIS A 242 2.85 9.40 12.72
N LEU A 243 2.20 8.67 11.78
CA LEU A 243 2.73 7.41 11.25
C LEU A 243 3.88 7.58 10.25
N PHE A 244 4.31 8.83 10.01
CA PHE A 244 5.42 9.20 9.13
C PHE A 244 6.47 10.09 9.80
N VAL A 245 6.48 10.17 11.14
CA VAL A 245 7.50 10.93 11.91
C VAL A 245 8.89 10.34 11.77
N GLU A 246 8.98 9.05 11.50
CA GLU A 246 10.16 8.33 11.03
C GLU A 246 9.78 7.54 9.77
N ALA A 247 10.76 6.94 9.12
CA ALA A 247 10.52 6.19 7.89
C ALA A 247 9.47 5.07 8.09
N ASN A 248 8.41 5.07 7.29
CA ASN A 248 7.48 3.94 7.24
C ASN A 248 8.26 2.65 6.85
N PRO A 249 8.11 1.51 7.59
CA PRO A 249 7.02 1.19 8.52
C PRO A 249 7.35 1.37 10.02
N ILE A 250 8.37 2.10 10.42
CA ILE A 250 8.78 2.21 11.82
C ILE A 250 7.61 2.62 12.74
N PRO A 251 6.93 3.77 12.53
CA PRO A 251 5.87 4.19 13.43
C PRO A 251 4.63 3.28 13.37
N VAL A 252 4.24 2.82 12.19
CA VAL A 252 3.04 1.99 12.04
C VAL A 252 3.21 0.60 12.67
N LYS A 253 4.38 -0.04 12.55
CA LYS A 253 4.65 -1.32 13.22
C LYS A 253 4.60 -1.17 14.74
N TRP A 254 5.19 -0.10 15.26
CA TRP A 254 5.09 0.22 16.67
C TRP A 254 3.63 0.45 17.12
N ALA A 255 2.84 1.21 16.36
CA ALA A 255 1.43 1.44 16.66
C ALA A 255 0.63 0.13 16.69
N VAL A 256 0.80 -0.74 15.69
CA VAL A 256 0.13 -2.06 15.63
C VAL A 256 0.55 -2.96 16.79
N SER A 257 1.82 -2.87 17.25
CA SER A 257 2.25 -3.60 18.44
C SER A 257 1.58 -3.09 19.72
N ARG A 258 1.33 -1.77 19.82
CA ARG A 258 0.57 -1.20 20.97
C ARG A 258 -0.90 -1.64 20.99
N MET A 259 -1.47 -1.97 19.84
CA MET A 259 -2.79 -2.61 19.75
C MET A 259 -2.78 -4.09 20.18
N GLY A 260 -1.63 -4.67 20.49
CA GLY A 260 -1.46 -6.08 20.86
C GLY A 260 -1.57 -7.06 19.67
N LEU A 261 -1.55 -6.56 18.44
CA LEU A 261 -1.74 -7.37 17.24
C LEU A 261 -0.46 -8.03 16.73
N MET A 262 0.72 -7.53 17.14
CA MET A 262 2.04 -8.10 16.83
C MET A 262 3.07 -7.71 17.90
N GLU A 263 4.27 -8.31 17.86
CA GLU A 263 5.43 -7.86 18.64
C GLU A 263 6.12 -6.65 17.99
N GLU A 264 7.03 -5.99 18.70
CA GLU A 264 7.82 -4.85 18.17
C GLU A 264 8.97 -5.30 17.23
N GLY A 265 8.79 -6.39 16.48
CA GLY A 265 9.81 -6.90 15.56
C GLY A 265 9.94 -6.04 14.30
N ILE A 266 11.18 -5.66 13.98
CA ILE A 266 11.55 -4.93 12.76
C ILE A 266 13.00 -5.29 12.39
N ARG A 267 13.33 -5.31 11.10
CA ARG A 267 14.68 -5.69 10.63
C ARG A 267 15.55 -4.48 10.34
N LEU A 268 16.84 -4.60 10.65
CA LEU A 268 17.83 -3.62 10.20
C LEU A 268 17.82 -3.51 8.66
N PRO A 269 18.07 -2.33 8.10
CA PRO A 269 18.57 -1.11 8.77
C PRO A 269 17.51 -0.28 9.52
N LEU A 270 16.25 -0.71 9.52
CA LEU A 270 15.20 -0.05 10.30
C LEU A 270 15.29 -0.48 11.77
N THR A 271 14.87 0.41 12.65
CA THR A 271 14.91 0.25 14.10
C THR A 271 13.52 0.46 14.70
N PRO A 272 13.24 -0.01 15.93
CA PRO A 272 12.02 0.36 16.63
C PRO A 272 11.86 1.88 16.75
N LEU A 273 10.61 2.35 16.80
CA LEU A 273 10.27 3.78 16.92
C LEU A 273 11.01 4.46 18.08
N SER A 274 11.67 5.58 17.79
CA SER A 274 12.36 6.39 18.78
C SER A 274 11.42 6.85 19.90
N SER A 275 11.90 6.81 21.14
CA SER A 275 11.07 7.08 22.33
C SER A 275 10.43 8.47 22.31
N GLU A 276 11.09 9.45 21.72
CA GLU A 276 10.60 10.85 21.62
C GLU A 276 9.31 10.99 20.81
N TYR A 277 9.02 10.05 19.88
CA TYR A 277 7.83 10.09 19.04
C TYR A 277 6.65 9.26 19.56
N ARG A 278 6.90 8.34 20.52
CA ARG A 278 5.91 7.36 20.99
C ARG A 278 4.64 8.02 21.52
N GLU A 279 4.76 9.05 22.36
CA GLU A 279 3.58 9.72 22.93
C GLU A 279 2.75 10.46 21.85
N ARG A 280 3.42 11.02 20.81
CA ARG A 280 2.71 11.66 19.70
C ARG A 280 1.88 10.65 18.90
N VAL A 281 2.43 9.45 18.67
CA VAL A 281 1.71 8.37 17.98
C VAL A 281 0.55 7.86 18.85
N LEU A 282 0.76 7.65 20.15
CA LEU A 282 -0.32 7.26 21.08
C LEU A 282 -1.44 8.28 21.12
N GLN A 283 -1.11 9.57 21.17
CA GLN A 283 -2.11 10.62 21.15
C GLN A 283 -2.95 10.59 19.86
N ALA A 284 -2.30 10.42 18.70
CA ALA A 284 -2.99 10.30 17.43
C ALA A 284 -3.90 9.06 17.37
N MET A 285 -3.48 7.93 17.96
CA MET A 285 -4.31 6.72 18.07
C MET A 285 -5.55 6.98 18.94
N ARG A 286 -5.41 7.65 20.10
CA ARG A 286 -6.53 8.02 20.98
C ARG A 286 -7.51 8.97 20.28
N GLU A 287 -7.02 9.98 19.56
CA GLU A 287 -7.86 10.91 18.79
C GLU A 287 -8.68 10.21 17.70
N ALA A 288 -8.10 9.18 17.08
CA ALA A 288 -8.81 8.31 16.14
C ALA A 288 -9.76 7.31 16.83
N GLY A 289 -9.73 7.21 18.17
CA GLY A 289 -10.54 6.24 18.93
C GLY A 289 -10.00 4.82 18.88
N VAL A 290 -8.72 4.64 18.58
CA VAL A 290 -8.04 3.33 18.61
C VAL A 290 -7.69 2.98 20.05
N ALA A 291 -8.06 1.77 20.47
CA ALA A 291 -7.70 1.26 21.80
C ALA A 291 -6.19 0.96 21.89
N VAL A 292 -5.53 1.45 22.93
CA VAL A 292 -4.08 1.28 23.18
C VAL A 292 -3.83 1.06 24.67
#